data_7251d241568506e12ee9b8d5ca8a5231
#
_entry.id   7251d241568506e12ee9b8d5ca8a5231
#
_cell.length_a   1.000
_cell.length_b   1.000
_cell.length_c   1.000
_cell.angle_alpha   90.00
_cell.angle_beta   90.00
_cell.angle_gamma   90.00
#
_symmetry.space_group_name_H-M   'P 1'
#
loop_
_entity.id
_entity.type
_entity.pdbx_description
1 polymer ?
#
loop_
_entity_poly.entity_id
_entity_poly.type
_entity_poly.pdbx_seq_one_letter_code
_entity_poly.pdbx_strand_id
1 'polypeptide(L)'
;NEPLNMRTSPSVDAEIIGKCYRGSGGTVLDRKNGWTRIRSGGLEGWLKDDYLLFGRDIEPLAKELGLLRAKVTAVTLNVRKTPSTDAVIVKQAAQGESFPLLESSNGWIKVQLQADASGYISAEYAKIIPVPGAAVDTKKEAAALHSGAEAQAKPAYVISATDDEVYLLAACTAMETGNGSYDAQLAVASCIINRVKSKYWGKSISSVIYADGQFPGASSGLLDSFLAQGPSKTALKASKDALCGSNNIGDYLYFNSTKRISPEDYSSYKIVGGNCFYKK
;
A
#
# COMPACT_ATOMS: atom_id res chain seq x y z
N ASN A 1 -8.84 11.51 2.57
CA ASN A 1 -7.93 12.32 3.39
C ASN A 1 -6.79 12.82 2.51
N GLU A 2 -6.59 14.13 2.49
CA GLU A 2 -5.46 14.72 1.77
C GLU A 2 -4.14 14.37 2.47
N PRO A 3 -3.05 14.16 1.71
CA PRO A 3 -1.75 13.92 2.32
C PRO A 3 -1.23 15.16 3.05
N LEU A 4 -0.50 14.96 4.13
CA LEU A 4 0.19 16.02 4.85
C LEU A 4 1.44 16.46 4.08
N ASN A 5 1.54 17.75 3.76
CA ASN A 5 2.68 18.30 3.05
C ASN A 5 3.93 18.40 3.94
N MET A 6 5.04 17.82 3.49
CA MET A 6 6.36 18.00 4.07
C MET A 6 7.05 19.19 3.41
N ARG A 7 7.59 20.12 4.22
CA ARG A 7 8.07 21.42 3.76
C ARG A 7 9.53 21.66 4.09
N THR A 8 10.16 22.58 3.37
CA THR A 8 11.59 22.96 3.58
C THR A 8 11.83 23.71 4.88
N SER A 9 10.82 24.45 5.38
CA SER A 9 10.89 25.21 6.65
C SER A 9 9.57 25.13 7.41
N PRO A 10 9.54 25.49 8.73
CA PRO A 10 8.34 25.41 9.55
C PRO A 10 7.36 26.57 9.25
N SER A 11 6.80 26.61 8.06
CA SER A 11 5.83 27.58 7.56
C SER A 11 4.89 26.95 6.54
N VAL A 12 3.61 27.40 6.53
CA VAL A 12 2.62 26.99 5.53
C VAL A 12 2.95 27.52 4.14
N ASP A 13 3.76 28.55 4.03
CA ASP A 13 4.19 29.17 2.75
C ASP A 13 5.48 28.57 2.21
N ALA A 14 6.16 27.68 2.99
CA ALA A 14 7.39 27.05 2.57
C ALA A 14 7.17 26.04 1.45
N GLU A 15 8.19 25.87 0.60
CA GLU A 15 8.18 24.90 -0.50
C GLU A 15 7.84 23.49 0.00
N ILE A 16 6.95 22.81 -0.72
CA ILE A 16 6.60 21.41 -0.47
C ILE A 16 7.63 20.53 -1.15
N ILE A 17 8.28 19.67 -0.38
CA ILE A 17 9.32 18.74 -0.84
C ILE A 17 8.87 17.29 -0.80
N GLY A 18 7.76 17.01 -0.12
CA GLY A 18 7.21 15.67 0.00
C GLY A 18 5.79 15.66 0.52
N LYS A 19 5.18 14.48 0.46
CA LYS A 19 3.85 14.18 0.98
C LYS A 19 3.92 13.02 1.96
N CYS A 20 3.22 13.14 3.09
CA CYS A 20 3.05 12.07 4.07
C CYS A 20 1.59 11.62 4.05
N TYR A 21 1.37 10.38 3.69
CA TYR A 21 0.05 9.74 3.76
C TYR A 21 -0.21 9.20 5.17
N ARG A 22 -1.45 8.87 5.48
CA ARG A 22 -1.82 8.24 6.75
C ARG A 22 -0.99 6.98 6.98
N GLY A 23 -0.30 6.90 8.11
CA GLY A 23 0.66 5.83 8.40
C GLY A 23 2.09 6.09 7.96
N SER A 24 2.38 7.19 7.24
CA SER A 24 3.75 7.66 7.04
C SER A 24 4.35 8.16 8.34
N GLY A 25 5.66 8.00 8.48
CA GLY A 25 6.38 8.48 9.67
C GLY A 25 7.88 8.56 9.44
N GLY A 26 8.60 8.91 10.50
CA GLY A 26 10.05 9.05 10.41
C GLY A 26 10.70 9.34 11.77
N THR A 27 12.00 9.57 11.72
CA THR A 27 12.79 9.96 12.90
C THR A 27 12.69 11.45 13.12
N VAL A 28 12.30 11.86 14.33
CA VAL A 28 12.26 13.27 14.73
C VAL A 28 13.69 13.80 14.81
N LEU A 29 13.95 14.92 14.15
CA LEU A 29 15.25 15.61 14.11
C LEU A 29 15.23 16.91 14.91
N ASP A 30 14.10 17.65 14.85
CA ASP A 30 13.97 18.97 15.50
C ASP A 30 12.50 19.30 15.70
N ARG A 31 12.21 20.28 16.60
CA ARG A 31 10.88 20.83 16.84
C ARG A 31 10.92 22.33 17.02
N LYS A 32 10.02 23.04 16.34
CA LYS A 32 9.94 24.49 16.42
C LYS A 32 8.54 25.00 16.13
N ASN A 33 7.96 25.76 17.09
CA ASN A 33 6.73 26.53 16.90
C ASN A 33 5.55 25.74 16.29
N GLY A 34 5.27 24.53 16.82
CA GLY A 34 4.16 23.68 16.33
C GLY A 34 4.48 22.93 15.04
N TRP A 35 5.77 22.81 14.71
CA TRP A 35 6.29 22.02 13.60
C TRP A 35 7.35 21.06 14.07
N THR A 36 7.35 19.86 13.49
CA THR A 36 8.35 18.82 13.72
C THR A 36 9.11 18.54 12.43
N ARG A 37 10.44 18.64 12.48
CA ARG A 37 11.34 18.19 11.41
C ARG A 37 11.59 16.71 11.58
N ILE A 38 11.35 15.95 10.52
CA ILE A 38 11.59 14.51 10.51
C ILE A 38 12.49 14.11 9.34
N ARG A 39 13.16 12.95 9.50
CA ARG A 39 13.73 12.18 8.41
C ARG A 39 12.79 11.02 8.11
N SER A 40 12.26 10.96 6.88
CA SER A 40 11.35 9.94 6.42
C SER A 40 11.78 9.44 5.03
N GLY A 41 12.18 8.18 4.92
CA GLY A 41 12.81 7.68 3.70
C GLY A 41 14.08 8.46 3.37
N GLY A 42 14.17 9.01 2.17
CA GLY A 42 15.30 9.85 1.73
C GLY A 42 15.07 11.36 1.90
N LEU A 43 13.98 11.78 2.56
CA LEU A 43 13.61 13.18 2.74
C LEU A 43 13.84 13.66 4.17
N GLU A 44 14.20 14.93 4.30
CA GLU A 44 14.15 15.66 5.57
C GLU A 44 13.33 16.92 5.38
N GLY A 45 12.34 17.13 6.23
CA GLY A 45 11.48 18.29 6.15
C GLY A 45 10.57 18.46 7.35
N TRP A 46 9.83 19.55 7.35
CA TRP A 46 8.95 20.00 8.41
C TRP A 46 7.50 19.59 8.15
N LEU A 47 6.86 19.06 9.17
CA LEU A 47 5.45 18.70 9.22
C LEU A 47 4.78 19.46 10.36
N LYS A 48 3.51 19.84 10.18
CA LYS A 48 2.73 20.51 11.21
C LYS A 48 2.30 19.51 12.28
N ASP A 49 2.54 19.86 13.56
CA ASP A 49 2.35 18.95 14.71
C ASP A 49 0.89 18.52 14.90
N ASP A 50 -0.08 19.36 14.53
CA ASP A 50 -1.52 19.09 14.65
C ASP A 50 -1.96 17.77 13.97
N TYR A 51 -1.17 17.27 13.02
CA TYR A 51 -1.45 16.07 12.23
C TYR A 51 -0.53 14.90 12.56
N LEU A 52 0.28 14.99 13.62
CA LEU A 52 1.26 13.99 14.00
C LEU A 52 0.88 13.28 15.28
N LEU A 53 1.19 11.99 15.33
CA LEU A 53 1.14 11.19 16.55
C LEU A 53 2.55 10.90 17.04
N PHE A 54 2.75 10.86 18.34
CA PHE A 54 4.05 10.64 18.97
C PHE A 54 3.95 9.58 20.08
N GLY A 55 5.05 8.90 20.30
CA GLY A 55 5.19 7.95 21.40
C GLY A 55 4.16 6.83 21.38
N ARG A 56 3.42 6.65 22.47
CA ARG A 56 2.43 5.56 22.61
C ARG A 56 1.20 5.71 21.75
N ASP A 57 0.87 6.94 21.33
CA ASP A 57 -0.31 7.22 20.51
C ASP A 57 -0.18 6.67 19.07
N ILE A 58 1.04 6.28 18.68
CA ILE A 58 1.30 5.65 17.37
C ILE A 58 0.74 4.22 17.30
N GLU A 59 0.79 3.47 18.40
CA GLU A 59 0.51 2.03 18.41
C GLU A 59 -0.92 1.67 17.95
N PRO A 60 -1.99 2.35 18.41
CA PRO A 60 -3.34 2.08 17.95
C PRO A 60 -3.49 2.26 16.43
N LEU A 61 -2.94 3.36 15.89
CA LEU A 61 -2.97 3.64 14.46
C LEU A 61 -2.12 2.62 13.67
N ALA A 62 -0.93 2.27 14.17
CA ALA A 62 -0.07 1.30 13.53
C ALA A 62 -0.72 -0.10 13.50
N LYS A 63 -1.47 -0.46 14.53
CA LYS A 63 -2.27 -1.70 14.59
C LYS A 63 -3.40 -1.67 13.57
N GLU A 64 -4.17 -0.60 13.53
CA GLU A 64 -5.27 -0.40 12.57
C GLU A 64 -4.78 -0.54 11.13
N LEU A 65 -3.64 0.08 10.82
CA LEU A 65 -3.06 0.08 9.47
C LEU A 65 -2.20 -1.14 9.14
N GLY A 66 -2.06 -2.12 10.04
CA GLY A 66 -1.22 -3.29 9.83
C GLY A 66 0.27 -2.98 9.72
N LEU A 67 0.73 -1.88 10.32
CA LEU A 67 2.12 -1.41 10.28
C LEU A 67 2.96 -1.98 11.43
N LEU A 68 2.41 -2.82 12.30
CA LEU A 68 3.15 -3.47 13.35
C LEU A 68 3.94 -4.66 12.79
N ARG A 69 5.18 -4.76 13.21
CA ARG A 69 6.06 -5.87 12.88
C ARG A 69 6.69 -6.48 14.13
N ALA A 70 6.86 -7.79 14.13
CA ALA A 70 7.64 -8.50 15.13
C ALA A 70 9.10 -8.57 14.67
N LYS A 71 10.01 -7.87 15.35
CA LYS A 71 11.45 -7.84 15.08
C LYS A 71 12.16 -8.82 16.02
N VAL A 72 12.90 -9.76 15.45
CA VAL A 72 13.68 -10.77 16.18
C VAL A 72 14.83 -10.11 16.94
N THR A 73 14.95 -10.45 18.24
CA THR A 73 16.03 -9.96 19.14
C THR A 73 17.09 -11.01 19.42
N ALA A 74 16.74 -12.30 19.35
CA ALA A 74 17.69 -13.42 19.51
C ALA A 74 18.58 -13.57 18.27
N VAL A 75 19.76 -14.15 18.42
CA VAL A 75 20.70 -14.45 17.31
C VAL A 75 20.02 -15.31 16.26
N THR A 76 19.30 -16.36 16.72
CA THR A 76 18.48 -17.22 15.87
C THR A 76 17.18 -17.54 16.62
N LEU A 77 16.05 -17.43 15.93
CA LEU A 77 14.73 -17.72 16.49
C LEU A 77 13.97 -18.68 15.57
N ASN A 78 13.47 -19.78 16.15
CA ASN A 78 12.64 -20.72 15.40
C ASN A 78 11.25 -20.14 15.17
N VAL A 79 10.80 -20.14 13.93
CA VAL A 79 9.42 -19.88 13.54
C VAL A 79 8.72 -21.23 13.43
N ARG A 80 7.59 -21.39 14.14
CA ARG A 80 6.92 -22.67 14.33
C ARG A 80 5.54 -22.69 13.70
N LYS A 81 5.04 -23.86 13.38
CA LYS A 81 3.73 -24.06 12.76
C LYS A 81 2.57 -23.71 13.70
N THR A 82 2.74 -23.98 14.99
CA THR A 82 1.76 -23.71 16.06
C THR A 82 2.45 -23.05 17.25
N PRO A 83 1.74 -22.39 18.18
CA PRO A 83 2.31 -21.71 19.34
C PRO A 83 2.74 -22.69 20.45
N SER A 84 3.76 -23.52 20.18
CA SER A 84 4.34 -24.49 21.10
C SER A 84 5.82 -24.68 20.81
N THR A 85 6.61 -24.93 21.86
CA THR A 85 8.04 -25.30 21.78
C THR A 85 8.28 -26.61 21.06
N ASP A 86 7.30 -27.52 21.07
CA ASP A 86 7.39 -28.85 20.45
C ASP A 86 6.87 -28.84 18.99
N ALA A 87 6.33 -27.73 18.55
CA ALA A 87 5.78 -27.62 17.20
C ALA A 87 6.88 -27.64 16.11
N VAL A 88 6.51 -28.12 14.94
CA VAL A 88 7.39 -28.18 13.76
C VAL A 88 7.95 -26.78 13.45
N ILE A 89 9.25 -26.71 13.27
CA ILE A 89 9.96 -25.50 12.82
C ILE A 89 9.74 -25.34 11.31
N VAL A 90 9.13 -24.24 10.91
CA VAL A 90 8.86 -23.93 9.50
C VAL A 90 9.91 -22.99 8.90
N LYS A 91 10.63 -22.25 9.75
CA LYS A 91 11.71 -21.34 9.36
C LYS A 91 12.60 -21.05 10.56
N GLN A 92 13.87 -20.72 10.31
CA GLN A 92 14.73 -20.04 11.27
C GLN A 92 14.91 -18.59 10.86
N ALA A 93 14.73 -17.68 11.80
CA ALA A 93 14.85 -16.24 11.62
C ALA A 93 16.11 -15.72 12.32
N ALA A 94 16.87 -14.87 11.64
CA ALA A 94 18.07 -14.26 12.19
C ALA A 94 17.73 -13.00 13.03
N GLN A 95 18.68 -12.60 13.88
CA GLN A 95 18.58 -11.35 14.63
C GLN A 95 18.36 -10.15 13.70
N GLY A 96 17.39 -9.29 14.06
CA GLY A 96 17.03 -8.13 13.28
C GLY A 96 16.02 -8.40 12.17
N GLU A 97 15.81 -9.66 11.78
CA GLU A 97 14.73 -10.00 10.83
C GLU A 97 13.37 -9.60 11.41
N SER A 98 12.47 -9.11 10.56
CA SER A 98 11.16 -8.64 11.01
C SER A 98 10.04 -9.10 10.10
N PHE A 99 8.91 -9.46 10.70
CA PHE A 99 7.75 -10.01 10.04
C PHE A 99 6.51 -9.17 10.33
N PRO A 100 5.56 -9.02 9.40
CA PRO A 100 4.27 -8.43 9.69
C PRO A 100 3.58 -9.18 10.84
N LEU A 101 3.08 -8.41 11.81
CA LEU A 101 2.33 -8.93 12.95
C LEU A 101 0.92 -9.30 12.51
N LEU A 102 0.47 -10.50 12.81
CA LEU A 102 -0.93 -10.91 12.64
C LEU A 102 -1.68 -10.90 13.96
N GLU A 103 -1.07 -11.47 15.02
CA GLU A 103 -1.67 -11.60 16.34
C GLU A 103 -0.58 -11.74 17.40
N SER A 104 -0.87 -11.33 18.63
CA SER A 104 0.00 -11.58 19.79
C SER A 104 -0.85 -12.02 20.97
N SER A 105 -0.62 -13.24 21.47
CA SER A 105 -1.34 -13.81 22.59
C SER A 105 -0.53 -14.92 23.28
N ASN A 106 -0.72 -15.07 24.60
CA ASN A 106 -0.19 -16.17 25.39
C ASN A 106 1.31 -16.43 25.21
N GLY A 107 2.14 -15.38 25.13
CA GLY A 107 3.59 -15.50 24.98
C GLY A 107 4.07 -15.84 23.55
N TRP A 108 3.16 -15.89 22.58
CA TRP A 108 3.45 -16.14 21.17
C TRP A 108 2.99 -15.00 20.27
N ILE A 109 3.75 -14.79 19.21
CA ILE A 109 3.43 -13.81 18.16
C ILE A 109 3.21 -14.60 16.86
N LYS A 110 2.01 -14.49 16.29
CA LYS A 110 1.70 -14.99 14.95
C LYS A 110 2.19 -13.97 13.93
N VAL A 111 2.97 -14.42 12.98
CA VAL A 111 3.61 -13.58 11.96
C VAL A 111 3.33 -14.09 10.56
N GLN A 112 3.27 -13.15 9.61
CA GLN A 112 3.18 -13.45 8.18
C GLN A 112 4.56 -13.80 7.64
N LEU A 113 4.70 -14.90 6.93
CA LEU A 113 5.95 -15.34 6.28
C LEU A 113 5.95 -15.03 4.78
N GLN A 114 4.87 -15.40 4.10
CA GLN A 114 4.59 -15.17 2.69
C GLN A 114 3.09 -14.88 2.52
N ALA A 115 2.64 -14.55 1.33
CA ALA A 115 1.25 -14.15 1.08
C ALA A 115 0.20 -15.07 1.75
N ASP A 116 0.40 -16.39 1.71
CA ASP A 116 -0.53 -17.38 2.26
C ASP A 116 0.07 -18.24 3.39
N ALA A 117 1.24 -17.87 3.92
CA ALA A 117 1.94 -18.64 4.95
C ALA A 117 2.16 -17.79 6.21
N SER A 118 1.84 -18.37 7.37
CA SER A 118 2.09 -17.78 8.68
C SER A 118 2.82 -18.76 9.59
N GLY A 119 3.43 -18.24 10.66
CA GLY A 119 4.07 -19.01 11.68
C GLY A 119 4.03 -18.30 13.03
N TYR A 120 4.55 -18.96 14.05
CA TYR A 120 4.57 -18.46 15.42
C TYR A 120 5.99 -18.32 15.93
N ILE A 121 6.30 -17.20 16.56
CA ILE A 121 7.55 -16.93 17.26
C ILE A 121 7.28 -16.63 18.73
N SER A 122 8.23 -16.97 19.61
CA SER A 122 8.12 -16.63 21.03
C SER A 122 8.22 -15.11 21.22
N ALA A 123 7.30 -14.54 21.99
CA ALA A 123 7.29 -13.11 22.32
C ALA A 123 8.51 -12.69 23.17
N GLU A 124 9.13 -13.63 23.89
CA GLU A 124 10.34 -13.39 24.70
C GLU A 124 11.53 -12.94 23.83
N TYR A 125 11.60 -13.43 22.58
CA TYR A 125 12.73 -13.21 21.68
C TYR A 125 12.39 -12.30 20.50
N ALA A 126 11.31 -11.54 20.61
CA ALA A 126 10.92 -10.56 19.59
C ALA A 126 10.32 -9.30 20.22
N LYS A 127 10.49 -8.17 19.54
CA LYS A 127 9.85 -6.90 19.91
C LYS A 127 8.85 -6.51 18.84
N ILE A 128 7.65 -6.12 19.27
CA ILE A 128 6.65 -5.51 18.37
C ILE A 128 7.04 -4.03 18.19
N ILE A 129 7.23 -3.64 16.95
CA ILE A 129 7.61 -2.27 16.58
C ILE A 129 6.70 -1.75 15.47
N PRO A 130 6.31 -0.48 15.49
CA PRO A 130 5.69 0.16 14.33
C PRO A 130 6.75 0.39 13.24
N VAL A 131 6.40 0.08 12.00
CA VAL A 131 7.20 0.39 10.82
C VAL A 131 6.37 1.25 9.90
N PRO A 132 6.41 2.58 10.07
CA PRO A 132 5.65 3.50 9.25
C PRO A 132 6.16 3.53 7.81
N GLY A 133 5.29 3.93 6.90
CA GLY A 133 5.66 4.23 5.53
C GLY A 133 6.57 5.45 5.43
N ALA A 134 7.28 5.59 4.33
CA ALA A 134 8.12 6.73 4.05
C ALA A 134 7.30 7.91 3.51
N ALA A 135 7.79 9.15 3.69
CA ALA A 135 7.32 10.29 2.94
C ALA A 135 7.64 10.10 1.45
N VAL A 136 6.72 10.51 0.60
CA VAL A 136 6.88 10.49 -0.86
C VAL A 136 7.53 11.79 -1.30
N ASP A 137 8.66 11.69 -2.00
CA ASP A 137 9.37 12.82 -2.59
C ASP A 137 8.58 13.36 -3.79
N THR A 138 8.07 14.59 -3.69
CA THR A 138 7.28 15.20 -4.78
C THR A 138 8.10 15.38 -6.07
N LYS A 139 9.42 15.59 -5.98
CA LYS A 139 10.29 15.66 -7.16
C LYS A 139 10.53 14.28 -7.77
N LYS A 140 10.68 13.24 -6.94
CA LYS A 140 10.80 11.85 -7.41
C LYS A 140 9.46 11.29 -7.89
N GLU A 141 8.37 11.67 -7.24
CA GLU A 141 7.01 11.36 -7.69
C GLU A 141 6.76 11.97 -9.08
N ALA A 142 7.03 13.27 -9.24
CA ALA A 142 7.00 13.95 -10.52
C ALA A 142 7.98 13.32 -11.53
N ALA A 143 9.23 13.01 -11.11
CA ALA A 143 10.22 12.37 -11.98
C ALA A 143 9.87 10.91 -12.30
N ALA A 144 9.31 10.13 -11.38
CA ALA A 144 8.81 8.78 -11.65
C ALA A 144 7.59 8.81 -12.59
N LEU A 145 6.78 9.85 -12.48
CA LEU A 145 5.71 10.17 -13.42
C LEU A 145 6.27 10.61 -14.79
N HIS A 146 7.48 11.22 -14.82
CA HIS A 146 8.14 11.70 -16.04
C HIS A 146 9.25 10.78 -16.57
N SER A 147 9.90 9.93 -15.74
CA SER A 147 11.01 9.04 -16.17
C SER A 147 10.56 7.77 -16.93
N GLY A 148 9.30 7.69 -17.30
CA GLY A 148 8.82 6.80 -18.36
C GLY A 148 8.67 7.49 -19.70
N ALA A 149 9.18 8.73 -19.86
CA ALA A 149 9.08 9.48 -21.09
C ALA A 149 10.41 10.19 -21.40
N GLU A 150 11.23 9.58 -22.26
CA GLU A 150 11.92 10.38 -23.27
C GLU A 150 10.86 11.23 -23.96
N ALA A 151 11.20 12.50 -24.19
CA ALA A 151 10.38 13.56 -24.74
C ALA A 151 9.40 13.12 -25.87
N GLN A 152 8.23 12.63 -25.47
CA GLN A 152 7.07 12.51 -26.34
C GLN A 152 5.91 13.19 -25.66
N ALA A 153 5.07 13.89 -26.44
CA ALA A 153 3.86 14.56 -26.01
C ALA A 153 3.11 13.71 -24.97
N LYS A 154 2.65 14.31 -23.86
CA LYS A 154 1.88 13.62 -22.80
C LYS A 154 0.89 12.67 -23.47
N PRO A 155 0.99 11.34 -23.29
CA PRO A 155 0.04 10.43 -23.92
C PRO A 155 -1.36 10.81 -23.44
N ALA A 156 -2.30 10.97 -24.35
CA ALA A 156 -3.67 11.29 -24.00
C ALA A 156 -4.25 10.13 -23.19
N TYR A 157 -4.50 10.36 -21.91
CA TYR A 157 -5.17 9.39 -21.06
C TYR A 157 -6.61 9.18 -21.55
N VAL A 158 -7.06 7.92 -21.53
CA VAL A 158 -8.43 7.54 -21.94
C VAL A 158 -9.52 8.04 -20.97
N ILE A 159 -9.12 8.50 -19.80
CA ILE A 159 -9.92 9.23 -18.80
C ILE A 159 -9.04 10.34 -18.21
N SER A 160 -9.66 11.41 -17.68
CA SER A 160 -8.91 12.43 -16.93
C SER A 160 -8.40 11.81 -15.61
N ALA A 161 -7.12 12.04 -15.28
CA ALA A 161 -6.51 11.65 -14.03
C ALA A 161 -5.44 12.65 -13.60
N THR A 162 -5.44 13.01 -12.33
CA THR A 162 -4.37 13.79 -11.69
C THR A 162 -3.20 12.88 -11.37
N ASP A 163 -2.03 13.45 -11.07
CA ASP A 163 -0.86 12.67 -10.65
C ASP A 163 -1.13 11.90 -9.34
N ASP A 164 -1.89 12.49 -8.41
CA ASP A 164 -2.33 11.82 -7.17
C ASP A 164 -3.28 10.64 -7.48
N GLU A 165 -4.14 10.76 -8.48
CA GLU A 165 -5.01 9.66 -8.90
C GLU A 165 -4.26 8.53 -9.61
N VAL A 166 -3.20 8.85 -10.36
CA VAL A 166 -2.29 7.84 -10.93
C VAL A 166 -1.59 7.05 -9.82
N TYR A 167 -1.13 7.75 -8.77
CA TYR A 167 -0.48 7.14 -7.62
C TYR A 167 -1.46 6.28 -6.80
N LEU A 168 -2.68 6.80 -6.56
CA LEU A 168 -3.76 6.09 -5.89
C LEU A 168 -4.17 4.82 -6.67
N LEU A 169 -4.31 4.91 -8.00
CA LEU A 169 -4.59 3.77 -8.86
C LEU A 169 -3.52 2.69 -8.72
N ALA A 170 -2.25 3.09 -8.74
CA ALA A 170 -1.13 2.16 -8.60
C ALA A 170 -1.08 1.51 -7.21
N ALA A 171 -1.34 2.25 -6.14
CA ALA A 171 -1.40 1.72 -4.78
C ALA A 171 -2.56 0.73 -4.60
N CYS A 172 -3.75 1.07 -5.10
CA CYS A 172 -4.92 0.19 -5.06
C CYS A 172 -4.67 -1.09 -5.88
N THR A 173 -4.09 -0.96 -7.06
CA THR A 173 -3.72 -2.09 -7.93
C THR A 173 -2.72 -3.02 -7.25
N ALA A 174 -1.69 -2.47 -6.60
CA ALA A 174 -0.71 -3.26 -5.83
C ALA A 174 -1.36 -3.96 -4.63
N MET A 175 -2.26 -3.29 -3.92
CA MET A 175 -3.01 -3.85 -2.80
C MET A 175 -3.87 -5.05 -3.24
N GLU A 176 -4.65 -4.92 -4.30
CA GLU A 176 -5.56 -5.95 -4.78
C GLU A 176 -4.83 -7.16 -5.39
N THR A 177 -3.62 -6.98 -5.89
CA THR A 177 -2.82 -8.06 -6.50
C THR A 177 -1.74 -8.61 -5.58
N GLY A 178 -1.53 -8.04 -4.38
CA GLY A 178 -0.42 -8.39 -3.50
C GLY A 178 0.95 -8.18 -4.15
N ASN A 179 1.12 -7.10 -4.93
CA ASN A 179 2.31 -6.86 -5.78
C ASN A 179 2.57 -7.98 -6.80
N GLY A 180 1.52 -8.55 -7.36
CA GLY A 180 1.58 -9.60 -8.37
C GLY A 180 2.21 -9.19 -9.69
N SER A 181 2.05 -10.02 -10.73
CA SER A 181 2.62 -9.79 -12.06
C SER A 181 2.08 -8.49 -12.71
N TYR A 182 2.82 -7.98 -13.71
CA TYR A 182 2.39 -6.83 -14.51
C TYR A 182 0.98 -7.03 -15.10
N ASP A 183 0.68 -8.22 -15.65
CA ASP A 183 -0.62 -8.52 -16.25
C ASP A 183 -1.76 -8.49 -15.23
N ALA A 184 -1.51 -9.02 -14.00
CA ALA A 184 -2.48 -8.96 -12.92
C ALA A 184 -2.78 -7.51 -12.51
N GLN A 185 -1.74 -6.69 -12.41
CA GLN A 185 -1.83 -5.28 -12.06
C GLN A 185 -2.50 -4.47 -13.18
N LEU A 186 -2.17 -4.73 -14.44
CA LEU A 186 -2.84 -4.11 -15.59
C LEU A 186 -4.34 -4.46 -15.61
N ALA A 187 -4.71 -5.69 -15.28
CA ALA A 187 -6.10 -6.14 -15.25
C ALA A 187 -6.93 -5.38 -14.19
N VAL A 188 -6.41 -5.22 -12.97
CA VAL A 188 -7.08 -4.45 -11.92
C VAL A 188 -7.17 -2.97 -12.29
N ALA A 189 -6.09 -2.36 -12.79
CA ALA A 189 -6.10 -0.97 -13.24
C ALA A 189 -7.12 -0.76 -14.36
N SER A 190 -7.17 -1.66 -15.34
CA SER A 190 -8.15 -1.62 -16.44
C SER A 190 -9.60 -1.71 -15.93
N CYS A 191 -9.86 -2.56 -14.93
CA CYS A 191 -11.18 -2.67 -14.32
C CYS A 191 -11.61 -1.36 -13.64
N ILE A 192 -10.71 -0.72 -12.89
CA ILE A 192 -10.99 0.59 -12.25
C ILE A 192 -11.28 1.65 -13.32
N ILE A 193 -10.50 1.71 -14.40
CA ILE A 193 -10.70 2.65 -15.50
C ILE A 193 -12.03 2.38 -16.21
N ASN A 194 -12.39 1.11 -16.45
CA ASN A 194 -13.69 0.74 -17.01
C ASN A 194 -14.86 1.22 -16.11
N ARG A 195 -14.72 1.10 -14.79
CA ARG A 195 -15.71 1.62 -13.83
C ARG A 195 -15.85 3.14 -13.91
N VAL A 196 -14.74 3.88 -14.03
CA VAL A 196 -14.78 5.35 -14.24
C VAL A 196 -15.52 5.68 -15.54
N LYS A 197 -15.22 4.98 -16.65
CA LYS A 197 -15.89 5.16 -17.95
C LYS A 197 -17.38 4.86 -17.88
N SER A 198 -17.78 3.84 -17.10
CA SER A 198 -19.18 3.48 -16.92
C SER A 198 -19.99 4.51 -16.13
N LYS A 199 -19.31 5.34 -15.31
CA LYS A 199 -19.88 6.35 -14.40
C LYS A 199 -20.82 5.80 -13.34
N TYR A 200 -20.92 4.46 -13.19
CA TYR A 200 -21.85 3.82 -12.27
C TYR A 200 -21.42 3.98 -10.80
N TRP A 201 -20.12 3.81 -10.51
CA TRP A 201 -19.57 3.94 -9.15
C TRP A 201 -18.91 5.30 -8.88
N GLY A 202 -18.75 6.14 -9.92
CA GLY A 202 -18.09 7.44 -9.82
C GLY A 202 -17.56 7.93 -11.16
N LYS A 203 -17.09 9.18 -11.17
CA LYS A 203 -16.60 9.85 -12.40
C LYS A 203 -15.08 10.07 -12.38
N SER A 204 -14.39 9.67 -11.31
CA SER A 204 -12.93 9.76 -11.15
C SER A 204 -12.39 8.48 -10.54
N ILE A 205 -11.07 8.28 -10.62
CA ILE A 205 -10.39 7.14 -10.00
C ILE A 205 -10.66 7.12 -8.48
N SER A 206 -10.51 8.26 -7.83
CA SER A 206 -10.75 8.41 -6.39
C SER A 206 -12.19 8.04 -6.02
N SER A 207 -13.19 8.52 -6.76
CA SER A 207 -14.59 8.22 -6.47
C SER A 207 -14.94 6.74 -6.65
N VAL A 208 -14.30 6.04 -7.58
CA VAL A 208 -14.48 4.60 -7.81
C VAL A 208 -13.80 3.78 -6.71
N ILE A 209 -12.55 4.13 -6.34
CA ILE A 209 -11.79 3.37 -5.35
C ILE A 209 -12.42 3.49 -3.96
N TYR A 210 -12.91 4.68 -3.59
CA TYR A 210 -13.53 4.93 -2.28
C TYR A 210 -15.07 4.75 -2.27
N ALA A 211 -15.67 4.26 -3.37
CA ALA A 211 -17.09 3.93 -3.37
C ALA A 211 -17.37 2.75 -2.43
N ASP A 212 -18.49 2.83 -1.71
CA ASP A 212 -18.89 1.84 -0.71
C ASP A 212 -18.88 0.42 -1.27
N GLY A 213 -18.20 -0.48 -0.56
CA GLY A 213 -18.15 -1.90 -0.88
C GLY A 213 -17.35 -2.29 -2.13
N GLN A 214 -16.68 -1.33 -2.82
CA GLN A 214 -15.94 -1.65 -4.04
C GLN A 214 -14.55 -2.22 -3.75
N PHE A 215 -13.82 -1.62 -2.85
CA PHE A 215 -12.49 -2.03 -2.42
C PHE A 215 -12.42 -2.07 -0.89
N PRO A 216 -12.71 -3.22 -0.27
CA PRO A 216 -12.71 -3.32 1.21
C PRO A 216 -11.38 -2.87 1.85
N GLY A 217 -10.26 -3.06 1.16
CA GLY A 217 -8.95 -2.56 1.59
C GLY A 217 -8.85 -1.04 1.66
N ALA A 218 -9.64 -0.31 0.87
CA ALA A 218 -9.68 1.14 0.91
C ALA A 218 -10.42 1.67 2.16
N SER A 219 -11.49 0.98 2.59
CA SER A 219 -12.25 1.36 3.79
C SER A 219 -11.63 0.83 5.08
N SER A 220 -10.83 -0.24 5.04
CA SER A 220 -10.18 -0.82 6.21
C SER A 220 -8.81 -0.18 6.56
N GLY A 221 -8.34 0.80 5.78
CA GLY A 221 -7.02 1.43 5.96
C GLY A 221 -5.84 0.65 5.34
N LEU A 222 -6.09 -0.51 4.72
CA LEU A 222 -5.03 -1.27 4.05
C LEU A 222 -4.43 -0.50 2.88
N LEU A 223 -5.26 0.21 2.10
CA LEU A 223 -4.81 1.07 1.00
C LEU A 223 -3.89 2.19 1.49
N ASP A 224 -4.16 2.76 2.68
CA ASP A 224 -3.31 3.79 3.28
C ASP A 224 -1.90 3.26 3.55
N SER A 225 -1.76 1.97 3.91
CA SER A 225 -0.46 1.33 4.08
C SER A 225 0.31 1.21 2.75
N PHE A 226 -0.38 0.89 1.65
CA PHE A 226 0.22 0.83 0.31
C PHE A 226 0.60 2.23 -0.20
N LEU A 227 -0.20 3.24 0.08
CA LEU A 227 0.12 4.64 -0.22
C LEU A 227 1.35 5.10 0.57
N ALA A 228 1.44 4.77 1.85
CA ALA A 228 2.57 5.14 2.70
C ALA A 228 3.88 4.42 2.32
N GLN A 229 3.82 3.16 1.89
CA GLN A 229 4.97 2.39 1.42
C GLN A 229 5.41 2.77 0.00
N GLY A 230 4.50 3.34 -0.78
CA GLY A 230 4.64 3.62 -2.19
C GLY A 230 4.38 2.40 -3.08
N PRO A 231 3.62 2.56 -4.17
CA PRO A 231 3.40 1.50 -5.13
C PRO A 231 4.69 1.11 -5.85
N SER A 232 4.80 -0.18 -6.21
CA SER A 232 5.95 -0.69 -6.93
C SER A 232 6.09 -0.06 -8.33
N LYS A 233 7.29 -0.10 -8.91
CA LYS A 233 7.53 0.35 -10.30
C LYS A 233 6.61 -0.37 -11.29
N THR A 234 6.32 -1.65 -11.04
CA THR A 234 5.43 -2.47 -11.87
C THR A 234 3.99 -1.95 -11.78
N ALA A 235 3.51 -1.63 -10.58
CA ALA A 235 2.17 -1.08 -10.36
C ALA A 235 2.00 0.30 -11.01
N LEU A 236 2.99 1.18 -10.86
CA LEU A 236 3.00 2.48 -11.54
C LEU A 236 2.99 2.34 -13.06
N LYS A 237 3.81 1.43 -13.60
CA LYS A 237 3.84 1.17 -15.04
C LYS A 237 2.49 0.64 -15.55
N ALA A 238 1.95 -0.40 -14.92
CA ALA A 238 0.67 -1.00 -15.31
C ALA A 238 -0.48 0.01 -15.26
N SER A 239 -0.52 0.86 -14.23
CA SER A 239 -1.54 1.91 -14.07
C SER A 239 -1.45 3.00 -15.13
N LYS A 240 -0.23 3.44 -15.47
CA LYS A 240 -0.01 4.39 -16.57
C LYS A 240 -0.37 3.81 -17.92
N ASP A 241 0.05 2.57 -18.19
CA ASP A 241 -0.28 1.89 -19.45
C ASP A 241 -1.79 1.71 -19.59
N ALA A 242 -2.50 1.38 -18.50
CA ALA A 242 -3.96 1.32 -18.50
C ALA A 242 -4.61 2.67 -18.79
N LEU A 243 -4.08 3.76 -18.21
CA LEU A 243 -4.53 5.12 -18.50
C LEU A 243 -4.26 5.53 -19.95
N CYS A 244 -3.19 5.02 -20.55
CA CYS A 244 -2.87 5.20 -21.96
C CYS A 244 -3.71 4.31 -22.90
N GLY A 245 -4.63 3.48 -22.35
CA GLY A 245 -5.54 2.65 -23.13
C GLY A 245 -5.17 1.17 -23.21
N SER A 246 -4.03 0.74 -22.63
CA SER A 246 -3.73 -0.69 -22.52
C SER A 246 -4.79 -1.36 -21.65
N ASN A 247 -5.36 -2.47 -22.14
CA ASN A 247 -6.43 -3.17 -21.44
C ASN A 247 -6.38 -4.66 -21.79
N ASN A 248 -6.10 -5.49 -20.80
CA ASN A 248 -6.00 -6.93 -20.98
C ASN A 248 -7.25 -7.71 -20.51
N ILE A 249 -8.33 -7.01 -20.11
CA ILE A 249 -9.59 -7.63 -19.65
C ILE A 249 -10.82 -7.25 -20.51
N GLY A 250 -10.66 -6.37 -21.51
CA GLY A 250 -11.81 -5.84 -22.26
C GLY A 250 -12.67 -4.88 -21.40
N ASP A 251 -13.98 -4.96 -21.52
CA ASP A 251 -14.95 -4.05 -20.88
C ASP A 251 -15.54 -4.57 -19.55
N TYR A 252 -14.88 -5.53 -18.91
CA TYR A 252 -15.34 -6.08 -17.65
C TYR A 252 -15.26 -5.05 -16.50
N LEU A 253 -16.31 -5.07 -15.67
CA LEU A 253 -16.51 -4.14 -14.55
C LEU A 253 -16.39 -4.80 -13.17
N TYR A 254 -16.44 -6.12 -13.12
CA TYR A 254 -16.41 -6.89 -11.88
C TYR A 254 -15.21 -7.80 -11.87
N PHE A 255 -14.63 -8.02 -10.69
CA PHE A 255 -13.64 -9.07 -10.49
C PHE A 255 -13.74 -9.65 -9.08
N ASN A 256 -13.28 -10.87 -8.93
CA ASN A 256 -13.12 -11.54 -7.65
C ASN A 256 -12.02 -12.60 -7.77
N SER A 257 -11.46 -13.01 -6.63
CA SER A 257 -10.51 -14.12 -6.62
C SER A 257 -11.18 -15.41 -7.11
N THR A 258 -10.48 -16.17 -7.97
CA THR A 258 -10.93 -17.50 -8.41
C THR A 258 -11.09 -18.51 -7.27
N LYS A 259 -10.54 -18.20 -6.07
CA LYS A 259 -10.77 -19.00 -4.86
C LYS A 259 -12.13 -18.73 -4.19
N ARG A 260 -12.82 -17.67 -4.58
CA ARG A 260 -14.09 -17.22 -3.97
C ARG A 260 -15.31 -17.38 -4.86
N ILE A 261 -15.11 -17.51 -6.15
CA ILE A 261 -16.19 -17.65 -7.14
C ILE A 261 -15.82 -18.74 -8.15
N SER A 262 -16.84 -19.38 -8.73
CA SER A 262 -16.70 -20.29 -9.87
C SER A 262 -16.82 -19.47 -11.15
N PRO A 263 -15.76 -19.37 -11.99
CA PRO A 263 -15.81 -18.57 -13.21
C PRO A 263 -16.94 -19.00 -14.17
N GLU A 264 -17.28 -20.30 -14.19
CA GLU A 264 -18.34 -20.92 -15.01
C GLU A 264 -19.73 -20.39 -14.69
N ASP A 265 -19.95 -19.76 -13.54
CA ASP A 265 -21.23 -19.13 -13.17
C ASP A 265 -21.52 -17.87 -13.99
N TYR A 266 -20.54 -17.39 -14.77
CA TYR A 266 -20.65 -16.17 -15.57
C TYR A 266 -20.63 -16.47 -17.06
N SER A 267 -21.53 -15.86 -17.81
CA SER A 267 -21.67 -16.04 -19.25
C SER A 267 -20.47 -15.51 -20.06
N SER A 268 -19.70 -14.60 -19.46
CA SER A 268 -18.49 -14.02 -20.05
C SER A 268 -17.50 -13.64 -18.96
N TYR A 269 -16.30 -14.20 -19.02
CA TYR A 269 -15.25 -13.94 -18.03
C TYR A 269 -13.84 -14.05 -18.63
N LYS A 270 -12.87 -13.54 -17.89
CA LYS A 270 -11.44 -13.71 -18.16
C LYS A 270 -10.66 -13.87 -16.86
N ILE A 271 -9.77 -14.85 -16.81
CA ILE A 271 -8.90 -15.08 -15.65
C ILE A 271 -7.54 -14.46 -15.91
N VAL A 272 -7.11 -13.58 -15.00
CA VAL A 272 -5.78 -12.93 -15.03
C VAL A 272 -5.25 -12.84 -13.60
N GLY A 273 -4.05 -13.36 -13.34
CA GLY A 273 -3.35 -13.22 -12.06
C GLY A 273 -4.13 -13.80 -10.86
N GLY A 274 -4.91 -14.87 -11.07
CA GLY A 274 -5.72 -15.48 -10.01
C GLY A 274 -7.04 -14.76 -9.70
N ASN A 275 -7.38 -13.70 -10.45
CA ASN A 275 -8.67 -13.03 -10.41
C ASN A 275 -9.48 -13.36 -11.66
N CYS A 276 -10.77 -13.58 -11.46
CA CYS A 276 -11.77 -13.71 -12.53
C CYS A 276 -12.43 -12.34 -12.73
N PHE A 277 -12.33 -11.80 -13.93
CA PHE A 277 -13.00 -10.58 -14.39
C PHE A 277 -14.22 -10.95 -15.20
N TYR A 278 -15.38 -10.31 -14.97
CA TYR A 278 -16.65 -10.73 -15.55
C TYR A 278 -17.65 -9.59 -15.71
N LYS A 279 -18.73 -9.86 -16.42
CA LYS A 279 -19.98 -9.07 -16.47
C LYS A 279 -21.05 -9.73 -15.60
N LYS A 280 -21.86 -8.91 -14.96
CA LYS A 280 -23.14 -9.34 -14.37
C LYS A 280 -24.24 -9.26 -15.41
#